data_12a8a28e10e19379806158b99ddb1ae7
#
_entry.id   12a8a28e10e19379806158b99ddb1ae7
#
_cell.length_a   1.000
_cell.length_b   1.000
_cell.length_c   1.000
_cell.angle_alpha   90.00
_cell.angle_beta   90.00
_cell.angle_gamma   90.00
#
_symmetry.space_group_name_H-M   'P 1'
#
loop_
_entity.id
_entity.type
_entity.pdbx_description
1 polymer ?
#
loop_
_entity_poly.entity_id
_entity_poly.type
_entity_poly.pdbx_seq_one_letter_code
_entity_poly.pdbx_strand_id
1 'polypeptide(L)'
;MDGKGEFTGDFPRDCLHAEQMLHTDRSTDMVERRLLLAGREMALYYADGLIKDEVMEKMLEFLMKLTPKDVPAGMSVAEFDRKFVTYVEVGRQKTLRAFGLDVAMGRIGLVIAGFDEAILIEAREYPVRSVEEPEDDRVLRGPHDGFVETALFNTAQLRRRIRDPQLINEALTVGTTSHTDVFLCYLDGVCPEKLIRKARDMLQKIDLPTLCMAQEGLNETLARGQWYNPFPKVRFTERPDAACAAIAEGRLVLIVDNSPAAIILPTSVFDFTQDTNDYYFPPMVGSYLRLVRNIVFLTTLILTPLWYLLIRHPEAAPDWLSFALIREPNKVPIIVQLLIAELIVDGLKLASLNTPNALSNAFGLIGGLILGEFAVNVDLFVEQVLLCMAFVAVANFTQPNFELGYAFKLFRLLLLVLIALLDGWGLLLGLAIMLVLLVTTRTPVGHNYLYPLIPFNGDALHRLLLRRPVHRDNC
;
A
#
# COMPACT_ATOMS: atom_id res chain seq x y z
N MET A 1 -20.40 20.53 -8.21
CA MET A 1 -21.69 20.69 -7.52
C MET A 1 -21.53 21.83 -6.51
N ASP A 2 -22.29 22.91 -6.67
CA ASP A 2 -22.17 24.07 -5.78
C ASP A 2 -22.71 23.72 -4.39
N GLY A 3 -21.79 23.53 -3.45
CA GLY A 3 -22.05 23.04 -2.09
C GLY A 3 -22.66 24.05 -1.13
N LYS A 4 -23.75 24.69 -1.50
CA LYS A 4 -24.53 25.63 -0.68
C LYS A 4 -25.89 25.06 -0.29
N GLY A 5 -25.99 23.76 -0.03
CA GLY A 5 -27.20 23.21 0.56
C GLY A 5 -27.23 23.54 2.06
N GLU A 6 -28.31 24.16 2.53
CA GLU A 6 -28.60 24.31 3.96
C GLU A 6 -29.69 23.33 4.36
N PHE A 7 -29.71 22.93 5.63
CA PHE A 7 -30.81 22.17 6.21
C PHE A 7 -32.05 23.05 6.22
N THR A 8 -33.19 22.48 5.89
CA THR A 8 -34.45 23.20 5.67
C THR A 8 -35.52 22.86 6.69
N GLY A 9 -35.33 21.80 7.46
CA GLY A 9 -36.35 21.21 8.34
C GLY A 9 -37.30 20.27 7.62
N ASP A 10 -37.19 20.14 6.27
CA ASP A 10 -37.88 19.12 5.49
C ASP A 10 -37.07 17.83 5.56
N PHE A 11 -37.45 16.94 6.46
CA PHE A 11 -36.68 15.74 6.81
C PHE A 11 -36.37 14.84 5.61
N PRO A 12 -37.31 14.47 4.72
CA PRO A 12 -36.99 13.64 3.56
C PRO A 12 -35.97 14.28 2.63
N ARG A 13 -36.07 15.60 2.41
CA ARG A 13 -35.15 16.35 1.56
C ARG A 13 -33.78 16.46 2.20
N ASP A 14 -33.69 16.78 3.47
CA ASP A 14 -32.46 16.98 4.20
C ASP A 14 -31.68 15.65 4.34
N CYS A 15 -32.40 14.54 4.59
CA CYS A 15 -31.79 13.20 4.58
C CYS A 15 -31.26 12.81 3.21
N LEU A 16 -32.00 13.04 2.12
CA LEU A 16 -31.54 12.74 0.76
C LEU A 16 -30.25 13.50 0.43
N HIS A 17 -30.16 14.77 0.83
CA HIS A 17 -28.96 15.56 0.61
C HIS A 17 -27.79 15.11 1.51
N ALA A 18 -28.04 14.71 2.75
CA ALA A 18 -27.03 14.16 3.66
C ALA A 18 -26.50 12.80 3.14
N GLU A 19 -27.39 11.92 2.68
CA GLU A 19 -27.04 10.64 2.04
C GLU A 19 -26.14 10.84 0.81
N GLN A 20 -26.52 11.78 -0.08
CA GLN A 20 -25.69 12.11 -1.25
C GLN A 20 -24.34 12.72 -0.88
N MET A 21 -24.27 13.52 0.19
CA MET A 21 -23.03 14.13 0.66
C MET A 21 -22.08 13.12 1.32
N LEU A 22 -22.63 12.20 2.10
CA LEU A 22 -21.88 11.20 2.87
C LEU A 22 -21.67 9.88 2.11
N HIS A 23 -22.36 9.71 0.96
CA HIS A 23 -22.34 8.49 0.16
C HIS A 23 -22.69 7.22 0.98
N THR A 24 -23.68 7.33 1.87
CA THR A 24 -24.10 6.23 2.75
C THR A 24 -24.64 5.02 1.99
N ASP A 25 -25.03 5.21 0.72
CA ASP A 25 -25.42 4.16 -0.24
C ASP A 25 -24.25 3.35 -0.78
N ARG A 26 -23.01 3.89 -0.74
CA ARG A 26 -21.80 3.29 -1.33
C ARG A 26 -20.68 3.07 -0.34
N SER A 27 -20.54 3.92 0.67
CA SER A 27 -19.47 3.84 1.67
C SER A 27 -19.98 3.10 2.90
N THR A 28 -19.47 1.91 3.13
CA THR A 28 -19.95 0.99 4.18
C THR A 28 -19.67 1.51 5.59
N ASP A 29 -18.61 2.30 5.73
CA ASP A 29 -18.23 2.92 7.00
C ASP A 29 -19.05 4.17 7.34
N MET A 30 -19.82 4.71 6.38
CA MET A 30 -20.74 5.82 6.61
C MET A 30 -22.14 5.30 6.85
N VAL A 31 -22.58 5.33 8.10
CA VAL A 31 -23.85 4.73 8.53
C VAL A 31 -24.93 5.81 8.69
N GLU A 32 -26.10 5.56 8.09
CA GLU A 32 -27.35 6.24 8.36
C GLU A 32 -28.28 5.31 9.14
N ARG A 33 -28.81 5.78 10.25
CA ARG A 33 -29.84 5.07 11.01
C ARG A 33 -31.05 5.96 11.26
N ARG A 34 -32.22 5.56 10.73
CA ARG A 34 -33.49 6.30 10.92
C ARG A 34 -34.21 5.77 12.17
N LEU A 35 -34.71 6.69 12.98
CA LEU A 35 -35.35 6.43 14.26
C LEU A 35 -36.55 7.37 14.42
N LEU A 36 -37.40 7.10 15.41
CA LEU A 36 -38.50 8.00 15.83
C LEU A 36 -38.18 8.57 17.21
N LEU A 37 -37.98 9.86 17.28
CA LEU A 37 -37.72 10.63 18.51
C LEU A 37 -38.94 11.44 18.92
N ALA A 38 -39.55 11.10 20.05
CA ALA A 38 -40.73 11.81 20.55
C ALA A 38 -41.83 12.01 19.49
N GLY A 39 -42.05 11.03 18.60
CA GLY A 39 -43.02 11.10 17.50
C GLY A 39 -42.54 11.87 16.27
N ARG A 40 -41.30 12.37 16.22
CA ARG A 40 -40.69 13.00 15.04
C ARG A 40 -39.70 12.02 14.38
N GLU A 41 -39.57 12.10 13.08
CA GLU A 41 -38.50 11.36 12.37
C GLU A 41 -37.13 11.97 12.70
N MET A 42 -36.14 11.08 12.92
CA MET A 42 -34.76 11.43 13.20
C MET A 42 -33.84 10.50 12.39
N ALA A 43 -32.79 11.05 11.84
CA ALA A 43 -31.69 10.30 11.24
C ALA A 43 -30.39 10.56 11.99
N LEU A 44 -29.68 9.49 12.28
CA LEU A 44 -28.36 9.47 12.90
C LEU A 44 -27.32 9.15 11.83
N TYR A 45 -26.28 9.96 11.73
CA TYR A 45 -25.16 9.79 10.80
C TYR A 45 -23.85 9.68 11.57
N TYR A 46 -23.05 8.69 11.24
CA TYR A 46 -21.73 8.53 11.86
C TYR A 46 -20.79 7.72 10.97
N ALA A 47 -19.47 7.87 11.22
CA ALA A 47 -18.45 7.03 10.62
C ALA A 47 -18.14 5.85 11.55
N ASP A 48 -18.39 4.63 11.10
CA ASP A 48 -18.12 3.40 11.87
C ASP A 48 -16.62 3.25 12.16
N GLY A 49 -16.29 2.76 13.34
CA GLY A 49 -14.92 2.65 13.83
C GLY A 49 -14.26 3.97 14.28
N LEU A 50 -14.96 5.12 14.21
CA LEU A 50 -14.46 6.42 14.70
C LEU A 50 -15.25 6.99 15.88
N ILE A 51 -16.22 6.25 16.41
CA ILE A 51 -17.10 6.71 17.49
C ILE A 51 -16.98 5.79 18.72
N LYS A 52 -17.31 6.37 19.89
CA LYS A 52 -17.45 5.62 21.14
C LYS A 52 -18.86 5.04 21.21
N ASP A 53 -18.96 3.72 21.01
CA ASP A 53 -20.25 3.02 21.02
C ASP A 53 -21.00 3.20 22.33
N GLU A 54 -20.32 3.14 23.46
CA GLU A 54 -20.93 3.36 24.78
C GLU A 54 -21.57 4.74 24.95
N VAL A 55 -20.96 5.77 24.34
CA VAL A 55 -21.49 7.14 24.37
C VAL A 55 -22.73 7.23 23.52
N MET A 56 -22.68 6.67 22.31
CA MET A 56 -23.82 6.63 21.39
C MET A 56 -24.98 5.85 21.98
N GLU A 57 -24.74 4.69 22.56
CA GLU A 57 -25.76 3.85 23.19
C GLU A 57 -26.47 4.58 24.35
N LYS A 58 -25.71 5.17 25.27
CA LYS A 58 -26.28 5.95 26.40
C LYS A 58 -27.07 7.15 25.94
N MET A 59 -26.58 7.85 24.90
CA MET A 59 -27.29 8.98 24.31
C MET A 59 -28.62 8.55 23.69
N LEU A 60 -28.59 7.48 22.88
CA LEU A 60 -29.81 6.93 22.28
C LEU A 60 -30.78 6.44 23.34
N GLU A 61 -30.32 5.74 24.39
CA GLU A 61 -31.16 5.30 25.50
C GLU A 61 -31.92 6.49 26.15
N PHE A 62 -31.24 7.62 26.35
CA PHE A 62 -31.86 8.84 26.88
C PHE A 62 -32.83 9.45 25.89
N LEU A 63 -32.43 9.66 24.63
CA LEU A 63 -33.27 10.30 23.62
C LEU A 63 -34.55 9.50 23.33
N MET A 64 -34.46 8.18 23.32
CA MET A 64 -35.60 7.30 23.06
C MET A 64 -36.63 7.25 24.20
N LYS A 65 -36.32 7.80 25.40
CA LYS A 65 -37.25 7.96 26.51
C LYS A 65 -38.09 9.23 26.41
N LEU A 66 -37.74 10.16 25.51
CA LEU A 66 -38.45 11.41 25.31
C LEU A 66 -39.84 11.18 24.70
N THR A 67 -40.83 11.91 25.19
CA THR A 67 -42.21 11.88 24.72
C THR A 67 -42.56 13.12 23.87
N PRO A 68 -43.64 13.10 23.07
CA PRO A 68 -44.08 14.27 22.29
C PRO A 68 -44.35 15.51 23.14
N LYS A 69 -44.60 15.36 24.44
CA LYS A 69 -44.75 16.49 25.36
C LYS A 69 -43.43 17.19 25.66
N ASP A 70 -42.35 16.45 25.66
CA ASP A 70 -41.01 16.99 25.93
C ASP A 70 -40.47 17.79 24.75
N VAL A 71 -40.85 17.40 23.52
CA VAL A 71 -40.39 18.01 22.26
C VAL A 71 -41.57 18.59 21.47
N PRO A 72 -42.15 19.73 21.92
CA PRO A 72 -43.27 20.34 21.25
C PRO A 72 -42.91 20.88 19.84
N ALA A 73 -43.92 21.05 18.97
CA ALA A 73 -43.73 21.39 17.55
C ALA A 73 -42.98 22.73 17.31
N GLY A 74 -43.01 23.67 18.23
CA GLY A 74 -42.31 24.95 18.12
C GLY A 74 -40.92 25.02 18.79
N MET A 75 -40.40 23.91 19.30
CA MET A 75 -39.09 23.90 19.96
C MET A 75 -37.99 24.19 18.96
N SER A 76 -37.09 25.11 19.31
CA SER A 76 -35.90 25.39 18.49
C SER A 76 -34.79 24.35 18.68
N VAL A 77 -33.90 24.21 17.69
CA VAL A 77 -32.72 23.32 17.78
C VAL A 77 -31.87 23.66 19.00
N ALA A 78 -31.67 24.96 19.26
CA ALA A 78 -30.89 25.44 20.40
C ALA A 78 -31.53 25.11 21.77
N GLU A 79 -32.83 25.05 21.84
CA GLU A 79 -33.53 24.65 23.06
C GLU A 79 -33.48 23.14 23.27
N PHE A 80 -33.64 22.36 22.19
CA PHE A 80 -33.53 20.92 22.22
C PHE A 80 -32.12 20.49 22.65
N ASP A 81 -31.08 21.05 22.01
CA ASP A 81 -29.69 20.81 22.33
C ASP A 81 -29.41 21.03 23.83
N ARG A 82 -29.79 22.18 24.39
CA ARG A 82 -29.57 22.53 25.79
C ARG A 82 -30.30 21.62 26.79
N LYS A 83 -31.46 21.11 26.42
CA LYS A 83 -32.30 20.34 27.33
C LYS A 83 -32.06 18.86 27.30
N PHE A 84 -31.76 18.33 26.12
CA PHE A 84 -31.82 16.89 25.88
C PHE A 84 -30.54 16.27 25.37
N VAL A 85 -29.61 17.06 24.83
CA VAL A 85 -28.27 16.51 24.43
C VAL A 85 -27.32 16.67 25.60
N THR A 86 -27.19 15.61 26.38
CA THR A 86 -26.45 15.60 27.66
C THR A 86 -24.94 15.43 27.53
N TYR A 87 -24.38 15.56 26.36
CA TYR A 87 -22.93 15.42 26.15
C TYR A 87 -22.20 16.76 26.21
N VAL A 88 -20.91 16.74 26.60
CA VAL A 88 -20.15 17.95 26.96
C VAL A 88 -19.85 18.83 25.75
N GLU A 89 -19.52 18.25 24.60
CA GLU A 89 -19.21 18.97 23.37
C GLU A 89 -20.29 18.71 22.32
N VAL A 90 -21.15 19.71 22.11
CA VAL A 90 -22.22 19.69 21.12
C VAL A 90 -22.08 20.91 20.22
N GLY A 91 -22.19 20.70 18.92
CA GLY A 91 -22.21 21.73 17.89
C GLY A 91 -23.47 21.69 17.08
N ARG A 92 -23.68 22.70 16.25
CA ARG A 92 -24.79 22.77 15.30
C ARG A 92 -24.28 23.19 13.94
N GLN A 93 -24.86 22.62 12.89
CA GLN A 93 -24.49 22.94 11.52
C GLN A 93 -25.72 23.23 10.67
N LYS A 94 -25.64 24.34 9.94
CA LYS A 94 -26.66 24.71 8.96
C LYS A 94 -26.38 24.16 7.57
N THR A 95 -25.10 24.05 7.22
CA THR A 95 -24.70 23.68 5.87
C THR A 95 -24.38 22.20 5.78
N LEU A 96 -24.89 21.54 4.75
CA LEU A 96 -24.65 20.12 4.47
C LEU A 96 -23.15 19.79 4.29
N ARG A 97 -22.39 20.70 3.67
CA ARG A 97 -20.95 20.50 3.47
C ARG A 97 -20.18 20.45 4.80
N ALA A 98 -20.44 21.39 5.72
CA ALA A 98 -19.79 21.39 7.02
C ALA A 98 -20.23 20.17 7.85
N PHE A 99 -21.52 19.82 7.79
CA PHE A 99 -22.04 18.62 8.41
C PHE A 99 -21.34 17.35 7.91
N GLY A 100 -21.22 17.19 6.58
CA GLY A 100 -20.53 16.04 6.00
C GLY A 100 -19.06 15.94 6.43
N LEU A 101 -18.35 17.07 6.49
CA LEU A 101 -16.96 17.10 7.00
C LEU A 101 -16.90 16.71 8.48
N ASP A 102 -17.80 17.22 9.31
CA ASP A 102 -17.84 16.92 10.74
C ASP A 102 -18.12 15.42 10.99
N VAL A 103 -19.07 14.83 10.26
CA VAL A 103 -19.36 13.39 10.34
C VAL A 103 -18.16 12.56 9.84
N ALA A 104 -17.55 12.94 8.71
CA ALA A 104 -16.35 12.26 8.19
C ALA A 104 -15.15 12.37 9.14
N MET A 105 -15.11 13.36 10.03
CA MET A 105 -14.12 13.50 11.10
C MET A 105 -14.42 12.60 12.31
N GLY A 106 -15.58 11.91 12.35
CA GLY A 106 -16.00 11.02 13.44
C GLY A 106 -16.92 11.66 14.47
N ARG A 107 -17.57 12.81 14.17
CA ARG A 107 -18.68 13.31 14.97
C ARG A 107 -19.95 12.57 14.66
N ILE A 108 -20.83 12.45 15.64
CA ILE A 108 -22.19 11.93 15.43
C ILE A 108 -23.08 13.07 15.01
N GLY A 109 -23.75 12.93 13.84
CA GLY A 109 -24.69 13.90 13.30
C GLY A 109 -26.13 13.47 13.53
N LEU A 110 -26.98 14.36 14.06
CA LEU A 110 -28.41 14.17 14.22
C LEU A 110 -29.17 15.13 13.32
N VAL A 111 -30.03 14.61 12.46
CA VAL A 111 -30.99 15.34 11.65
C VAL A 111 -32.39 14.99 12.16
N ILE A 112 -33.18 16.00 12.58
CA ILE A 112 -34.48 15.78 13.21
C ILE A 112 -35.53 16.57 12.43
N ALA A 113 -36.66 15.95 12.13
CA ALA A 113 -37.78 16.57 11.41
C ALA A 113 -38.25 17.90 12.05
N GLY A 114 -38.33 18.94 11.23
CA GLY A 114 -38.74 20.28 11.67
C GLY A 114 -37.60 21.14 12.24
N PHE A 115 -36.34 20.65 12.23
CA PHE A 115 -35.17 21.44 12.61
C PHE A 115 -34.39 21.86 11.36
N ASP A 116 -34.06 23.15 11.27
CA ASP A 116 -33.29 23.75 10.17
C ASP A 116 -31.78 23.73 10.37
N GLU A 117 -31.30 23.02 11.39
CA GLU A 117 -29.90 22.77 11.70
C GLU A 117 -29.72 21.31 12.15
N ALA A 118 -28.61 20.68 11.76
CA ALA A 118 -28.21 19.39 12.32
C ALA A 118 -27.44 19.61 13.63
N ILE A 119 -27.59 18.66 14.56
CA ILE A 119 -26.85 18.63 15.82
C ILE A 119 -25.66 17.72 15.66
N LEU A 120 -24.50 18.15 16.12
CA LEU A 120 -23.24 17.40 16.09
C LEU A 120 -22.78 17.10 17.51
N ILE A 121 -22.45 15.84 17.77
CA ILE A 121 -21.99 15.38 19.08
C ILE A 121 -20.57 14.87 18.96
N GLU A 122 -19.68 15.39 19.80
CA GLU A 122 -18.26 15.02 19.84
C GLU A 122 -18.07 13.74 20.64
N ALA A 123 -18.18 12.58 19.99
CA ALA A 123 -17.98 11.27 20.62
C ALA A 123 -16.90 10.46 19.92
N ARG A 124 -15.89 11.16 19.38
CA ARG A 124 -14.82 10.51 18.60
C ARG A 124 -13.97 9.57 19.44
N GLU A 125 -13.68 8.43 18.85
CA GLU A 125 -12.64 7.52 19.28
C GLU A 125 -11.83 7.09 18.07
N TYR A 126 -10.54 7.38 18.10
CA TYR A 126 -9.69 6.94 16.99
C TYR A 126 -9.08 5.58 17.33
N PRO A 127 -9.07 4.65 16.37
CA PRO A 127 -8.39 3.39 16.58
C PRO A 127 -6.91 3.65 16.88
N VAL A 128 -6.46 3.21 18.03
CA VAL A 128 -5.07 3.24 18.47
C VAL A 128 -4.60 1.80 18.62
N ARG A 129 -3.53 1.46 17.92
CA ARG A 129 -2.85 0.18 18.08
C ARG A 129 -2.02 0.22 19.38
N SER A 130 -1.94 -0.91 20.08
CA SER A 130 -0.79 -1.18 20.94
C SER A 130 0.45 -1.16 20.06
N VAL A 131 1.42 -0.32 20.41
CA VAL A 131 2.53 0.15 19.59
C VAL A 131 3.34 -1.00 18.99
N GLU A 132 3.04 -1.40 17.75
CA GLU A 132 3.94 -2.18 16.92
C GLU A 132 4.14 -1.46 15.59
N GLU A 133 5.40 -1.24 15.25
CA GLU A 133 5.80 -0.67 13.96
C GLU A 133 5.59 -1.72 12.88
N PRO A 134 5.17 -1.33 11.64
CA PRO A 134 5.10 -2.24 10.51
C PRO A 134 6.41 -3.03 10.36
N GLU A 135 6.33 -4.32 10.08
CA GLU A 135 7.54 -5.13 9.83
C GLU A 135 8.14 -4.79 8.47
N ASP A 136 7.30 -4.64 7.47
CA ASP A 136 7.64 -4.13 6.16
C ASP A 136 7.41 -2.61 6.08
N ASP A 137 8.12 -1.90 5.22
CA ASP A 137 8.05 -0.44 5.03
C ASP A 137 8.43 0.40 6.29
N ARG A 138 9.38 -0.05 7.10
CA ARG A 138 9.88 0.71 8.27
C ARG A 138 10.42 2.07 7.86
N VAL A 139 10.12 3.10 8.65
CA VAL A 139 10.62 4.46 8.42
C VAL A 139 11.39 4.98 9.63
N LEU A 140 12.47 5.73 9.34
CA LEU A 140 13.27 6.39 10.37
C LEU A 140 12.55 7.59 10.99
N ARG A 141 11.64 8.20 10.26
CA ARG A 141 10.83 9.36 10.68
C ARG A 141 9.44 9.23 10.08
N GLY A 142 8.44 9.73 10.80
CA GLY A 142 7.05 9.70 10.35
C GLY A 142 6.15 8.90 11.28
N PRO A 143 4.92 8.64 10.90
CA PRO A 143 4.00 7.79 11.67
C PRO A 143 4.55 6.35 11.77
N HIS A 144 4.46 5.75 12.95
CA HIS A 144 4.82 4.36 13.19
C HIS A 144 3.61 3.44 13.29
N ASP A 145 2.40 3.97 13.06
CA ASP A 145 1.19 3.17 13.04
C ASP A 145 1.07 2.38 11.73
N GLY A 146 0.80 1.10 11.85
CA GLY A 146 0.56 0.17 10.75
C GLY A 146 -0.90 -0.25 10.65
N PHE A 147 -1.27 -0.87 9.54
CA PHE A 147 -2.51 -1.63 9.43
C PHE A 147 -2.51 -2.83 10.36
N VAL A 148 -3.70 -3.31 10.71
CA VAL A 148 -3.93 -4.48 11.56
C VAL A 148 -4.75 -5.52 10.78
N GLU A 149 -4.97 -6.70 11.35
CA GLU A 149 -5.70 -7.78 10.70
C GLU A 149 -7.20 -7.45 10.53
N THR A 150 -7.76 -6.57 11.35
CA THR A 150 -9.18 -6.19 11.30
C THR A 150 -9.41 -5.09 10.26
N ALA A 151 -10.09 -5.43 9.16
CA ALA A 151 -10.31 -4.51 8.04
C ALA A 151 -11.09 -3.24 8.43
N LEU A 152 -12.04 -3.32 9.37
CA LEU A 152 -12.79 -2.17 9.86
C LEU A 152 -11.88 -1.12 10.53
N PHE A 153 -10.90 -1.55 11.34
CA PHE A 153 -9.92 -0.64 11.91
C PHE A 153 -9.04 0.02 10.84
N ASN A 154 -8.72 -0.73 9.79
CA ASN A 154 -7.90 -0.23 8.69
C ASN A 154 -8.65 0.82 7.86
N THR A 155 -9.94 0.63 7.58
CA THR A 155 -10.78 1.65 6.91
C THR A 155 -10.94 2.90 7.79
N ALA A 156 -11.12 2.74 9.10
CA ALA A 156 -11.17 3.85 10.05
C ALA A 156 -9.84 4.62 10.12
N GLN A 157 -8.69 3.93 10.00
CA GLN A 157 -7.38 4.61 9.92
C GLN A 157 -7.24 5.45 8.63
N LEU A 158 -7.76 4.97 7.49
CA LEU A 158 -7.83 5.76 6.26
C LEU A 158 -8.74 6.98 6.45
N ARG A 159 -9.94 6.79 7.01
CA ARG A 159 -10.91 7.86 7.27
C ARG A 159 -10.36 8.93 8.20
N ARG A 160 -9.62 8.55 9.24
CA ARG A 160 -8.96 9.47 10.16
C ARG A 160 -7.98 10.41 9.46
N ARG A 161 -7.31 9.94 8.40
CA ARG A 161 -6.33 10.72 7.63
C ARG A 161 -6.96 11.50 6.49
N ILE A 162 -7.89 10.89 5.76
CA ILE A 162 -8.66 11.50 4.68
C ILE A 162 -10.05 11.82 5.24
N ARG A 163 -10.20 13.03 5.76
CA ARG A 163 -11.44 13.51 6.40
C ARG A 163 -12.41 14.09 5.39
N ASP A 164 -12.41 13.56 4.18
CA ASP A 164 -13.28 13.99 3.08
C ASP A 164 -14.44 13.02 2.92
N PRO A 165 -15.70 13.46 2.90
CA PRO A 165 -16.86 12.62 2.59
C PRO A 165 -16.76 11.87 1.26
N GLN A 166 -15.96 12.38 0.32
CA GLN A 166 -15.71 11.71 -0.97
C GLN A 166 -14.84 10.45 -0.85
N LEU A 167 -14.24 10.17 0.31
CA LEU A 167 -13.60 8.88 0.53
C LEU A 167 -14.68 7.81 0.63
N ILE A 168 -14.63 6.84 -0.26
CA ILE A 168 -15.54 5.70 -0.30
C ILE A 168 -14.78 4.44 0.13
N ASN A 169 -15.34 3.72 1.09
CA ASN A 169 -14.89 2.40 1.53
C ASN A 169 -15.99 1.39 1.23
N GLU A 170 -16.01 0.86 0.02
CA GLU A 170 -17.03 -0.06 -0.48
C GLU A 170 -16.70 -1.49 -0.05
N ALA A 171 -17.56 -2.14 0.75
CA ALA A 171 -17.37 -3.51 1.16
C ALA A 171 -17.89 -4.48 0.09
N LEU A 172 -17.08 -5.47 -0.23
CA LEU A 172 -17.37 -6.58 -1.14
C LEU A 172 -16.98 -7.88 -0.44
N THR A 173 -17.77 -8.92 -0.58
CA THR A 173 -17.48 -10.23 0.02
C THR A 173 -16.92 -11.17 -1.03
N VAL A 174 -15.79 -11.81 -0.75
CA VAL A 174 -15.09 -12.75 -1.64
C VAL A 174 -15.02 -14.13 -0.99
N GLY A 175 -15.25 -15.16 -1.78
CA GLY A 175 -15.24 -16.56 -1.34
C GLY A 175 -16.64 -17.07 -0.94
N THR A 176 -17.06 -18.20 -1.52
CA THR A 176 -18.39 -18.79 -1.28
C THR A 176 -18.50 -19.48 0.07
N THR A 177 -17.39 -19.82 0.71
CA THR A 177 -17.32 -20.46 2.02
C THR A 177 -16.73 -19.56 3.09
N SER A 178 -15.63 -18.82 2.76
CA SER A 178 -14.97 -17.94 3.74
C SER A 178 -15.73 -16.63 3.96
N HIS A 179 -16.49 -16.16 2.96
CA HIS A 179 -17.17 -14.85 2.99
C HIS A 179 -16.26 -13.73 3.50
N THR A 180 -15.03 -13.67 2.98
CA THR A 180 -14.02 -12.70 3.44
C THR A 180 -14.36 -11.30 2.94
N ASP A 181 -14.38 -10.34 3.83
CA ASP A 181 -14.64 -8.96 3.48
C ASP A 181 -13.42 -8.31 2.83
N VAL A 182 -13.65 -7.66 1.70
CA VAL A 182 -12.65 -6.90 0.94
C VAL A 182 -13.19 -5.50 0.71
N PHE A 183 -12.51 -4.50 1.24
CA PHE A 183 -12.88 -3.10 1.08
C PHE A 183 -12.16 -2.50 -0.11
N LEU A 184 -12.92 -1.94 -1.04
CA LEU A 184 -12.44 -1.14 -2.16
C LEU A 184 -12.45 0.33 -1.75
N CYS A 185 -11.28 0.90 -1.45
CA CYS A 185 -11.12 2.24 -0.94
C CYS A 185 -10.63 3.20 -2.04
N TYR A 186 -11.30 4.32 -2.24
CA TYR A 186 -10.98 5.33 -3.26
C TYR A 186 -11.59 6.70 -2.95
N LEU A 187 -11.06 7.73 -3.60
CA LEU A 187 -11.61 9.09 -3.51
C LEU A 187 -12.50 9.36 -4.74
N ASP A 188 -13.80 9.56 -4.50
CA ASP A 188 -14.76 9.83 -5.57
C ASP A 188 -14.47 11.19 -6.25
N GLY A 189 -14.59 11.23 -7.57
CA GLY A 189 -14.23 12.41 -8.36
C GLY A 189 -12.72 12.58 -8.63
N VAL A 190 -11.84 11.87 -7.94
CA VAL A 190 -10.38 11.85 -8.18
C VAL A 190 -9.96 10.55 -8.86
N CYS A 191 -10.42 9.42 -8.33
CA CYS A 191 -10.18 8.12 -8.94
C CYS A 191 -11.00 7.97 -10.24
N PRO A 192 -10.39 7.54 -11.36
CA PRO A 192 -11.10 7.33 -12.61
C PRO A 192 -12.19 6.28 -12.49
N GLU A 193 -13.44 6.61 -12.86
CA GLU A 193 -14.61 5.74 -12.78
C GLU A 193 -14.41 4.39 -13.49
N LYS A 194 -13.67 4.40 -14.63
CA LYS A 194 -13.33 3.17 -15.37
C LYS A 194 -12.48 2.21 -14.54
N LEU A 195 -11.62 2.76 -13.68
CA LEU A 195 -10.75 1.98 -12.82
C LEU A 195 -11.57 1.33 -11.69
N ILE A 196 -12.47 2.12 -11.07
CA ILE A 196 -13.37 1.64 -10.00
C ILE A 196 -14.24 0.49 -10.51
N ARG A 197 -14.93 0.69 -11.65
CA ARG A 197 -15.79 -0.36 -12.24
C ARG A 197 -15.00 -1.63 -12.55
N LYS A 198 -13.82 -1.49 -13.11
CA LYS A 198 -12.99 -2.63 -13.46
C LYS A 198 -12.52 -3.41 -12.22
N ALA A 199 -12.13 -2.71 -11.16
CA ALA A 199 -11.75 -3.34 -9.89
C ALA A 199 -12.94 -4.06 -9.24
N ARG A 200 -14.11 -3.41 -9.20
CA ARG A 200 -15.35 -4.02 -8.71
C ARG A 200 -15.74 -5.27 -9.51
N ASP A 201 -15.80 -5.18 -10.83
CA ASP A 201 -16.12 -6.31 -11.71
C ASP A 201 -15.12 -7.47 -11.53
N MET A 202 -13.87 -7.15 -11.28
CA MET A 202 -12.81 -8.13 -11.08
C MET A 202 -13.01 -8.86 -9.75
N LEU A 203 -13.28 -8.14 -8.65
CA LEU A 203 -13.55 -8.73 -7.33
C LEU A 203 -14.82 -9.59 -7.34
N GLN A 204 -15.90 -9.11 -7.98
CA GLN A 204 -17.16 -9.85 -8.09
C GLN A 204 -17.08 -11.12 -8.95
N LYS A 205 -16.12 -11.22 -9.86
CA LYS A 205 -15.88 -12.39 -10.71
C LYS A 205 -14.98 -13.45 -10.06
N ILE A 206 -14.49 -13.19 -8.86
CA ILE A 206 -13.67 -14.18 -8.14
C ILE A 206 -14.58 -15.34 -7.70
N ASP A 207 -14.36 -16.47 -8.32
CA ASP A 207 -15.03 -17.73 -7.96
C ASP A 207 -14.02 -18.63 -7.22
N LEU A 208 -13.95 -18.46 -5.91
CA LEU A 208 -13.13 -19.26 -5.01
C LEU A 208 -13.98 -19.70 -3.81
N PRO A 209 -13.80 -20.92 -3.30
CA PRO A 209 -14.49 -21.32 -2.08
C PRO A 209 -13.99 -20.56 -0.86
N THR A 210 -12.68 -20.34 -0.74
CA THR A 210 -12.05 -19.70 0.42
C THR A 210 -10.90 -18.81 0.00
N LEU A 211 -10.75 -17.68 0.69
CA LEU A 211 -9.61 -16.77 0.56
C LEU A 211 -8.67 -16.96 1.77
N CYS A 212 -8.07 -18.17 1.88
CA CYS A 212 -7.34 -18.57 3.09
C CYS A 212 -6.05 -17.79 3.35
N MET A 213 -5.41 -17.26 2.31
CA MET A 213 -4.15 -16.50 2.42
C MET A 213 -4.38 -14.99 2.29
N ALA A 214 -5.56 -14.52 2.69
CA ALA A 214 -5.95 -13.11 2.72
C ALA A 214 -5.50 -12.34 1.45
N GLN A 215 -4.65 -11.31 1.60
CA GLN A 215 -4.19 -10.48 0.49
C GLN A 215 -3.42 -11.26 -0.58
N GLU A 216 -2.64 -12.30 -0.21
CA GLU A 216 -1.88 -13.09 -1.18
C GLU A 216 -2.77 -13.97 -2.04
N GLY A 217 -3.78 -14.62 -1.45
CA GLY A 217 -4.78 -15.37 -2.21
C GLY A 217 -5.55 -14.49 -3.19
N LEU A 218 -5.82 -13.24 -2.79
CA LEU A 218 -6.42 -12.25 -3.68
C LEU A 218 -5.47 -11.88 -4.82
N ASN A 219 -4.19 -11.57 -4.53
CA ASN A 219 -3.16 -11.24 -5.51
C ASN A 219 -2.99 -12.35 -6.57
N GLU A 220 -2.86 -13.60 -6.16
CA GLU A 220 -2.75 -14.74 -7.08
C GLU A 220 -3.97 -14.84 -8.01
N THR A 221 -5.16 -14.61 -7.46
CA THR A 221 -6.40 -14.63 -8.26
C THR A 221 -6.46 -13.50 -9.26
N LEU A 222 -6.03 -12.31 -8.88
CA LEU A 222 -5.97 -11.12 -9.74
C LEU A 222 -4.90 -11.26 -10.83
N ALA A 223 -3.82 -12.01 -10.56
CA ALA A 223 -2.69 -12.23 -11.46
C ALA A 223 -2.81 -13.47 -12.35
N ARG A 224 -3.99 -14.12 -12.39
CA ARG A 224 -4.22 -15.37 -13.17
C ARG A 224 -3.65 -15.30 -14.59
N GLY A 225 -3.01 -16.39 -15.02
CA GLY A 225 -2.48 -16.57 -16.39
C GLY A 225 -1.06 -16.06 -16.62
N GLN A 226 -0.38 -15.51 -15.63
CA GLN A 226 1.01 -15.07 -15.72
C GLN A 226 1.91 -15.62 -14.62
N TRP A 227 1.71 -16.89 -14.25
CA TRP A 227 2.48 -17.56 -13.20
C TRP A 227 3.99 -17.67 -13.49
N TYR A 228 4.37 -17.68 -14.78
CA TYR A 228 5.77 -17.73 -15.23
C TYR A 228 6.50 -16.38 -15.17
N ASN A 229 5.78 -15.30 -14.93
CA ASN A 229 6.33 -13.96 -14.91
C ASN A 229 6.67 -13.56 -13.46
N PRO A 230 7.98 -13.44 -13.11
CA PRO A 230 8.40 -13.19 -11.74
C PRO A 230 8.21 -11.73 -11.30
N PHE A 231 7.82 -10.82 -12.19
CA PHE A 231 7.60 -9.42 -11.83
C PHE A 231 6.35 -9.24 -10.95
N PRO A 232 6.44 -8.52 -9.81
CA PRO A 232 5.29 -8.21 -8.96
C PRO A 232 4.28 -7.37 -9.73
N LYS A 233 2.98 -7.61 -9.52
CA LYS A 233 1.89 -6.98 -10.28
C LYS A 233 1.03 -6.06 -9.43
N VAL A 234 1.12 -6.17 -8.12
CA VAL A 234 0.46 -5.32 -7.12
C VAL A 234 1.48 -4.86 -6.10
N ARG A 235 1.25 -3.70 -5.51
CA ARG A 235 2.09 -3.19 -4.43
C ARG A 235 1.35 -3.38 -3.11
N PHE A 236 2.00 -4.04 -2.17
CA PHE A 236 1.55 -4.12 -0.79
C PHE A 236 2.09 -2.95 0.04
N THR A 237 1.37 -2.57 1.06
CA THR A 237 1.83 -1.65 2.10
C THR A 237 1.12 -1.94 3.41
N GLU A 238 1.88 -1.98 4.50
CA GLU A 238 1.35 -2.07 5.86
C GLU A 238 1.09 -0.67 6.45
N ARG A 239 1.35 0.39 5.67
CA ARG A 239 1.33 1.77 6.11
C ARG A 239 0.07 2.52 5.67
N PRO A 240 -0.75 2.98 6.62
CA PRO A 240 -1.93 3.79 6.30
C PRO A 240 -1.59 5.14 5.64
N ASP A 241 -0.43 5.75 5.93
CA ASP A 241 -0.01 7.01 5.29
C ASP A 241 0.33 6.81 3.80
N ALA A 242 1.02 5.70 3.44
CA ALA A 242 1.31 5.37 2.05
C ALA A 242 0.02 5.04 1.27
N ALA A 243 -0.91 4.31 1.88
CA ALA A 243 -2.21 4.01 1.30
C ALA A 243 -3.03 5.29 1.06
N CYS A 244 -3.08 6.20 2.04
CA CYS A 244 -3.77 7.49 1.89
C CYS A 244 -3.15 8.37 0.81
N ALA A 245 -1.83 8.40 0.67
CA ALA A 245 -1.16 9.12 -0.40
C ALA A 245 -1.56 8.55 -1.78
N ALA A 246 -1.62 7.22 -1.92
CA ALA A 246 -2.06 6.56 -3.15
C ALA A 246 -3.53 6.90 -3.49
N ILE A 247 -4.43 6.91 -2.49
CA ILE A 247 -5.83 7.31 -2.68
C ILE A 247 -5.94 8.77 -3.15
N ALA A 248 -5.18 9.66 -2.53
CA ALA A 248 -5.15 11.09 -2.90
C ALA A 248 -4.60 11.32 -4.33
N GLU A 249 -3.75 10.43 -4.82
CA GLU A 249 -3.26 10.40 -6.22
C GLU A 249 -4.27 9.80 -7.22
N GLY A 250 -5.46 9.38 -6.75
CA GLY A 250 -6.50 8.76 -7.58
C GLY A 250 -6.31 7.27 -7.84
N ARG A 251 -5.53 6.59 -7.01
CA ARG A 251 -5.38 5.13 -7.03
C ARG A 251 -6.47 4.46 -6.18
N LEU A 252 -6.62 3.17 -6.35
CA LEU A 252 -7.45 2.30 -5.52
C LEU A 252 -6.60 1.62 -4.47
N VAL A 253 -7.18 1.43 -3.29
CA VAL A 253 -6.59 0.61 -2.22
C VAL A 253 -7.58 -0.49 -1.87
N LEU A 254 -7.11 -1.75 -1.84
CA LEU A 254 -7.90 -2.87 -1.36
C LEU A 254 -7.41 -3.24 0.04
N ILE A 255 -8.34 -3.32 0.98
CA ILE A 255 -8.10 -3.82 2.32
C ILE A 255 -8.81 -5.16 2.43
N VAL A 256 -8.07 -6.20 2.76
CA VAL A 256 -8.61 -7.57 2.92
C VAL A 256 -8.66 -7.88 4.40
N ASP A 257 -9.78 -8.40 4.87
CA ASP A 257 -9.91 -8.81 6.27
C ASP A 257 -8.95 -9.96 6.60
N ASN A 258 -8.48 -10.01 7.83
CA ASN A 258 -7.42 -10.90 8.33
C ASN A 258 -6.04 -10.63 7.68
N SER A 259 -5.79 -9.38 7.23
CA SER A 259 -4.51 -8.99 6.64
C SER A 259 -4.04 -7.63 7.16
N PRO A 260 -2.79 -7.51 7.64
CA PRO A 260 -2.21 -6.24 8.03
C PRO A 260 -1.65 -5.44 6.84
N ALA A 261 -1.83 -5.92 5.61
CA ALA A 261 -1.33 -5.26 4.41
C ALA A 261 -2.46 -4.89 3.44
N ALA A 262 -2.41 -3.68 2.92
CA ALA A 262 -3.29 -3.19 1.87
C ALA A 262 -2.64 -3.33 0.49
N ILE A 263 -3.46 -3.54 -0.55
CA ILE A 263 -3.05 -3.65 -1.95
C ILE A 263 -3.32 -2.33 -2.66
N ILE A 264 -2.32 -1.74 -3.28
CA ILE A 264 -2.44 -0.51 -4.07
C ILE A 264 -2.56 -0.86 -5.55
N LEU A 265 -3.54 -0.29 -6.26
CA LEU A 265 -3.82 -0.45 -7.68
C LEU A 265 -4.14 0.90 -8.34
N PRO A 266 -3.78 1.12 -9.61
CA PRO A 266 -2.87 0.34 -10.45
C PRO A 266 -1.41 0.52 -10.02
N THR A 267 -0.55 -0.41 -10.43
CA THR A 267 0.87 -0.41 -10.09
C THR A 267 1.73 -0.41 -11.36
N SER A 268 2.88 0.24 -11.32
CA SER A 268 3.92 0.19 -12.35
C SER A 268 5.20 -0.43 -11.77
N VAL A 269 6.13 -0.87 -12.61
CA VAL A 269 7.42 -1.40 -12.15
C VAL A 269 8.18 -0.39 -11.27
N PHE A 270 7.98 0.89 -11.52
CA PHE A 270 8.67 1.96 -10.79
C PHE A 270 8.14 2.18 -9.38
N ASP A 271 6.90 1.78 -9.09
CA ASP A 271 6.32 1.87 -7.74
C ASP A 271 7.08 0.98 -6.74
N PHE A 272 7.68 -0.11 -7.22
CA PHE A 272 8.48 -1.04 -6.42
C PHE A 272 9.91 -0.54 -6.13
N THR A 273 10.36 0.51 -6.81
CA THR A 273 11.67 1.14 -6.58
C THR A 273 11.61 2.34 -5.64
N GLN A 274 10.39 2.77 -5.25
CA GLN A 274 10.17 3.88 -4.33
C GLN A 274 10.10 3.38 -2.89
N ASP A 275 10.71 4.15 -2.00
CA ASP A 275 10.70 3.91 -0.56
C ASP A 275 10.00 5.06 0.16
N THR A 276 9.19 4.73 1.16
CA THR A 276 8.45 5.72 1.95
C THR A 276 9.38 6.68 2.68
N ASN A 277 10.57 6.23 3.09
CA ASN A 277 11.59 7.07 3.72
C ASN A 277 12.01 8.28 2.85
N ASP A 278 11.99 8.15 1.52
CA ASP A 278 12.37 9.26 0.63
C ASP A 278 11.51 10.51 0.85
N TYR A 279 10.26 10.33 1.30
CA TYR A 279 9.32 11.43 1.52
C TYR A 279 9.50 12.12 2.87
N TYR A 280 10.17 11.47 3.84
CA TYR A 280 10.41 12.02 5.16
C TYR A 280 11.75 12.75 5.30
N PHE A 281 12.62 12.69 4.28
CA PHE A 281 13.86 13.48 4.21
C PHE A 281 13.63 14.79 3.44
N PRO A 282 14.54 15.79 3.54
CA PRO A 282 14.51 16.95 2.65
C PRO A 282 14.52 16.54 1.17
N PRO A 283 13.85 17.27 0.26
CA PRO A 283 13.69 16.88 -1.15
C PRO A 283 14.99 16.53 -1.87
N MET A 284 16.08 17.24 -1.61
CA MET A 284 17.39 16.96 -2.20
C MET A 284 17.95 15.63 -1.70
N VAL A 285 17.86 15.35 -0.40
CA VAL A 285 18.35 14.10 0.19
C VAL A 285 17.52 12.91 -0.26
N GLY A 286 16.18 13.02 -0.25
CA GLY A 286 15.30 11.98 -0.77
C GLY A 286 15.53 11.67 -2.25
N SER A 287 15.77 12.70 -3.08
CA SER A 287 16.12 12.51 -4.49
C SER A 287 17.47 11.79 -4.67
N TYR A 288 18.48 12.16 -3.86
CA TYR A 288 19.78 11.49 -3.87
C TYR A 288 19.66 10.01 -3.48
N LEU A 289 18.97 9.69 -2.38
CA LEU A 289 18.77 8.33 -1.91
C LEU A 289 18.04 7.48 -2.96
N ARG A 290 17.02 8.03 -3.59
CA ARG A 290 16.28 7.39 -4.67
C ARG A 290 17.16 7.08 -5.89
N LEU A 291 18.00 8.05 -6.29
CA LEU A 291 18.94 7.86 -7.40
C LEU A 291 19.96 6.74 -7.08
N VAL A 292 20.59 6.82 -5.90
CA VAL A 292 21.55 5.79 -5.45
C VAL A 292 20.92 4.41 -5.43
N ARG A 293 19.72 4.28 -4.86
CA ARG A 293 18.97 3.03 -4.82
C ARG A 293 18.71 2.45 -6.21
N ASN A 294 18.23 3.28 -7.14
CA ASN A 294 17.97 2.84 -8.51
C ASN A 294 19.26 2.40 -9.24
N ILE A 295 20.36 3.12 -9.05
CA ILE A 295 21.68 2.75 -9.62
C ILE A 295 22.15 1.41 -9.02
N VAL A 296 22.12 1.27 -7.70
CA VAL A 296 22.52 0.03 -7.00
C VAL A 296 21.66 -1.13 -7.48
N PHE A 297 20.36 -0.93 -7.57
CA PHE A 297 19.40 -1.95 -8.02
C PHE A 297 19.68 -2.44 -9.46
N LEU A 298 19.87 -1.51 -10.40
CA LEU A 298 20.24 -1.87 -11.78
C LEU A 298 21.62 -2.54 -11.84
N THR A 299 22.56 -2.10 -11.02
CA THR A 299 23.90 -2.70 -10.94
C THR A 299 23.82 -4.15 -10.49
N THR A 300 22.94 -4.54 -9.56
CA THR A 300 22.79 -5.94 -9.13
C THR A 300 22.40 -6.88 -10.27
N LEU A 301 21.61 -6.40 -11.23
CA LEU A 301 21.21 -7.19 -12.37
C LEU A 301 22.38 -7.43 -13.35
N ILE A 302 23.17 -6.39 -13.60
CA ILE A 302 24.10 -6.35 -14.74
C ILE A 302 25.53 -6.67 -14.33
N LEU A 303 25.97 -6.33 -13.11
CA LEU A 303 27.35 -6.42 -12.66
C LEU A 303 27.93 -7.84 -12.83
N THR A 304 27.30 -8.83 -12.25
CA THR A 304 27.79 -10.22 -12.26
C THR A 304 27.80 -10.83 -13.67
N PRO A 305 26.74 -10.70 -14.52
CA PRO A 305 26.76 -11.16 -15.90
C PRO A 305 27.81 -10.46 -16.76
N LEU A 306 27.96 -9.13 -16.65
CA LEU A 306 28.98 -8.41 -17.41
C LEU A 306 30.39 -8.78 -16.97
N TRP A 307 30.61 -8.91 -15.67
CA TRP A 307 31.91 -9.36 -15.14
C TRP A 307 32.25 -10.78 -15.60
N TYR A 308 31.26 -11.68 -15.59
CA TYR A 308 31.47 -13.05 -16.10
C TYR A 308 31.83 -13.06 -17.60
N LEU A 309 31.13 -12.22 -18.41
CA LEU A 309 31.45 -12.05 -19.83
C LEU A 309 32.86 -11.48 -20.03
N LEU A 310 33.28 -10.52 -19.21
CA LEU A 310 34.62 -9.93 -19.26
C LEU A 310 35.73 -10.93 -18.95
N ILE A 311 35.50 -11.83 -18.02
CA ILE A 311 36.46 -12.92 -17.72
C ILE A 311 36.63 -13.89 -18.89
N ARG A 312 35.55 -14.11 -19.67
CA ARG A 312 35.60 -14.96 -20.86
C ARG A 312 36.36 -14.30 -22.04
N HIS A 313 36.41 -12.97 -22.06
CA HIS A 313 37.06 -12.14 -23.07
C HIS A 313 38.05 -11.14 -22.45
N PRO A 314 39.17 -11.63 -21.81
CA PRO A 314 40.07 -10.75 -21.09
C PRO A 314 40.77 -9.71 -21.99
N GLU A 315 40.85 -9.98 -23.31
CA GLU A 315 41.36 -9.03 -24.31
C GLU A 315 40.47 -7.79 -24.52
N ALA A 316 39.21 -7.87 -24.18
CA ALA A 316 38.25 -6.74 -24.23
C ALA A 316 38.29 -5.86 -22.95
N ALA A 317 39.04 -6.30 -21.93
CA ALA A 317 39.07 -5.62 -20.64
C ALA A 317 39.95 -4.34 -20.71
N PRO A 318 39.46 -3.17 -20.27
CA PRO A 318 40.29 -1.99 -20.10
C PRO A 318 41.37 -2.22 -19.03
N ASP A 319 42.55 -1.59 -19.16
CA ASP A 319 43.67 -1.72 -18.25
C ASP A 319 43.34 -1.45 -16.79
N TRP A 320 42.43 -0.47 -16.54
CA TRP A 320 41.99 -0.09 -15.19
C TRP A 320 41.14 -1.16 -14.50
N LEU A 321 40.56 -2.12 -15.24
CA LEU A 321 39.81 -3.27 -14.71
C LEU A 321 40.64 -4.51 -14.52
N SER A 322 41.97 -4.44 -14.75
CA SER A 322 42.87 -5.60 -14.64
C SER A 322 42.85 -6.29 -13.27
N PHE A 323 42.49 -5.59 -12.21
CA PHE A 323 42.31 -6.15 -10.86
C PHE A 323 41.11 -7.10 -10.75
N ALA A 324 40.11 -6.93 -11.61
CA ALA A 324 38.90 -7.75 -11.64
C ALA A 324 39.07 -9.03 -12.48
N LEU A 325 40.20 -9.15 -13.24
CA LEU A 325 40.48 -10.32 -14.04
C LEU A 325 41.11 -11.42 -13.20
N ILE A 326 40.78 -12.67 -13.52
CA ILE A 326 41.34 -13.85 -12.90
C ILE A 326 42.61 -14.24 -13.64
N ARG A 327 43.72 -14.30 -12.92
CA ARG A 327 45.05 -14.58 -13.50
C ARG A 327 45.46 -16.03 -13.43
N GLU A 328 44.89 -16.80 -12.50
CA GLU A 328 45.26 -18.19 -12.26
C GLU A 328 44.15 -19.15 -12.68
N PRO A 329 44.49 -20.34 -13.21
CA PRO A 329 43.48 -21.35 -13.55
C PRO A 329 42.86 -21.92 -12.27
N ASN A 330 41.53 -21.95 -12.23
CA ASN A 330 40.78 -22.45 -11.08
C ASN A 330 40.33 -23.89 -11.26
N LYS A 331 40.28 -24.65 -10.16
CA LYS A 331 39.77 -26.02 -10.16
C LYS A 331 38.30 -26.12 -10.47
N VAL A 332 37.50 -25.13 -10.02
CA VAL A 332 36.06 -25.07 -10.23
C VAL A 332 35.74 -24.01 -11.28
N PRO A 333 34.93 -24.29 -12.31
CA PRO A 333 34.51 -23.31 -13.29
C PRO A 333 33.82 -22.08 -12.64
N ILE A 334 34.14 -20.86 -13.11
CA ILE A 334 33.64 -19.61 -12.53
C ILE A 334 32.10 -19.53 -12.49
N ILE A 335 31.44 -20.03 -13.54
CA ILE A 335 29.96 -20.07 -13.54
C ILE A 335 29.41 -20.91 -12.39
N VAL A 336 30.05 -22.04 -12.06
CA VAL A 336 29.63 -22.90 -10.96
C VAL A 336 29.85 -22.20 -9.63
N GLN A 337 30.97 -21.50 -9.46
CA GLN A 337 31.25 -20.70 -8.28
C GLN A 337 30.18 -19.62 -8.09
N LEU A 338 29.82 -18.88 -9.15
CA LEU A 338 28.77 -17.84 -9.09
C LEU A 338 27.40 -18.42 -8.70
N LEU A 339 27.01 -19.56 -9.31
CA LEU A 339 25.74 -20.21 -8.98
C LEU A 339 25.70 -20.74 -7.55
N ILE A 340 26.78 -21.31 -7.06
CA ILE A 340 26.88 -21.75 -5.66
C ILE A 340 26.84 -20.55 -4.72
N ALA A 341 27.53 -19.46 -5.00
CA ALA A 341 27.54 -18.27 -4.19
C ALA A 341 26.12 -17.61 -4.11
N GLU A 342 25.37 -17.57 -5.23
CA GLU A 342 23.97 -17.13 -5.23
C GLU A 342 23.09 -18.01 -4.34
N LEU A 343 23.28 -19.34 -4.39
CA LEU A 343 22.54 -20.29 -3.55
C LEU A 343 22.87 -20.09 -2.07
N ILE A 344 24.14 -19.84 -1.75
CA ILE A 344 24.59 -19.58 -0.38
C ILE A 344 23.97 -18.28 0.17
N VAL A 345 23.94 -17.20 -0.62
CA VAL A 345 23.29 -15.95 -0.22
C VAL A 345 21.81 -16.16 0.06
N ASP A 346 21.09 -16.96 -0.73
CA ASP A 346 19.69 -17.31 -0.45
C ASP A 346 19.55 -18.17 0.81
N GLY A 347 20.44 -19.16 0.97
CA GLY A 347 20.45 -19.99 2.17
C GLY A 347 20.63 -19.16 3.44
N LEU A 348 21.50 -18.15 3.41
CA LEU A 348 21.70 -17.22 4.52
C LEU A 348 20.45 -16.36 4.78
N LYS A 349 19.79 -15.88 3.72
CA LYS A 349 18.53 -15.14 3.86
C LYS A 349 17.41 -16.00 4.46
N LEU A 350 17.22 -17.22 3.95
CA LEU A 350 16.23 -18.16 4.47
C LEU A 350 16.52 -18.55 5.92
N ALA A 351 17.80 -18.75 6.26
CA ALA A 351 18.21 -19.03 7.63
C ALA A 351 17.90 -17.85 8.55
N SER A 352 18.09 -16.61 8.10
CA SER A 352 17.78 -15.41 8.91
C SER A 352 16.29 -15.25 9.20
N LEU A 353 15.41 -15.64 8.29
CA LEU A 353 13.96 -15.60 8.50
C LEU A 353 13.48 -16.62 9.54
N ASN A 354 14.15 -17.76 9.64
CA ASN A 354 13.78 -18.85 10.55
C ASN A 354 14.53 -18.82 11.90
N THR A 355 15.45 -17.85 12.08
CA THR A 355 16.28 -17.77 13.28
C THR A 355 15.80 -16.64 14.20
N PRO A 356 15.67 -16.89 15.53
CA PRO A 356 15.38 -15.82 16.47
C PRO A 356 16.40 -14.68 16.38
N ASN A 357 15.94 -13.43 16.47
CA ASN A 357 16.76 -12.21 16.29
C ASN A 357 18.07 -12.22 17.11
N ALA A 358 18.06 -12.82 18.31
CA ALA A 358 19.24 -12.91 19.17
C ALA A 358 20.38 -13.77 18.57
N LEU A 359 20.07 -14.74 17.74
CA LEU A 359 21.05 -15.67 17.14
C LEU A 359 21.41 -15.32 15.70
N SER A 360 20.58 -14.52 15.02
CA SER A 360 20.76 -14.15 13.60
C SER A 360 22.12 -13.48 13.35
N ASN A 361 22.56 -12.58 14.23
CA ASN A 361 23.87 -11.92 14.12
C ASN A 361 25.03 -12.89 14.25
N ALA A 362 24.94 -13.87 15.15
CA ALA A 362 25.99 -14.88 15.35
C ALA A 362 26.11 -15.82 14.13
N PHE A 363 24.98 -16.25 13.55
CA PHE A 363 24.97 -17.08 12.34
C PHE A 363 25.52 -16.33 11.12
N GLY A 364 25.20 -15.03 10.98
CA GLY A 364 25.75 -14.20 9.93
C GLY A 364 27.28 -14.07 10.00
N LEU A 365 27.82 -13.88 11.21
CA LEU A 365 29.27 -13.78 11.44
C LEU A 365 29.98 -15.12 11.17
N ILE A 366 29.46 -16.23 11.70
CA ILE A 366 30.02 -17.56 11.50
C ILE A 366 29.94 -17.97 10.02
N GLY A 367 28.79 -17.74 9.38
CA GLY A 367 28.60 -17.99 7.95
C GLY A 367 29.60 -17.21 7.09
N GLY A 368 29.78 -15.90 7.39
CA GLY A 368 30.72 -15.05 6.69
C GLY A 368 32.17 -15.50 6.84
N LEU A 369 32.62 -15.94 8.03
CA LEU A 369 33.94 -16.46 8.28
C LEU A 369 34.20 -17.81 7.56
N ILE A 370 33.25 -18.76 7.70
CA ILE A 370 33.40 -20.08 7.09
C ILE A 370 33.39 -19.97 5.57
N LEU A 371 32.49 -19.18 4.99
CA LEU A 371 32.34 -19.06 3.54
C LEU A 371 33.40 -18.15 2.91
N GLY A 372 33.93 -17.16 3.63
CA GLY A 372 34.96 -16.27 3.13
C GLY A 372 36.33 -16.91 3.16
N GLU A 373 36.85 -17.23 4.33
CA GLU A 373 38.24 -17.65 4.51
C GLU A 373 38.47 -19.11 4.12
N PHE A 374 37.62 -20.03 4.59
CA PHE A 374 37.83 -21.44 4.30
C PHE A 374 37.53 -21.82 2.85
N ALA A 375 36.54 -21.22 2.22
CA ALA A 375 36.16 -21.55 0.85
C ALA A 375 37.23 -21.12 -0.18
N VAL A 376 37.96 -20.03 0.09
CA VAL A 376 39.09 -19.57 -0.71
C VAL A 376 40.30 -20.51 -0.47
N ASN A 377 40.58 -20.86 0.77
CA ASN A 377 41.71 -21.72 1.13
C ASN A 377 41.63 -23.14 0.52
N VAL A 378 40.43 -23.66 0.24
CA VAL A 378 40.24 -24.95 -0.44
C VAL A 378 40.11 -24.83 -1.96
N ASP A 379 40.36 -23.65 -2.55
CA ASP A 379 40.22 -23.34 -3.98
C ASP A 379 38.79 -23.54 -4.52
N LEU A 380 37.77 -23.46 -3.65
CA LEU A 380 36.35 -23.52 -4.07
C LEU A 380 35.90 -22.22 -4.72
N PHE A 381 36.31 -21.08 -4.16
CA PHE A 381 36.03 -19.75 -4.68
C PHE A 381 37.32 -18.97 -4.94
N VAL A 382 37.26 -18.13 -5.98
CA VAL A 382 38.25 -17.07 -6.17
C VAL A 382 37.80 -15.79 -5.47
N GLU A 383 38.76 -14.99 -5.01
CA GLU A 383 38.51 -13.75 -4.29
C GLU A 383 37.60 -12.78 -5.07
N GLN A 384 37.76 -12.71 -6.40
CA GLN A 384 36.97 -11.83 -7.27
C GLN A 384 35.49 -12.24 -7.33
N VAL A 385 35.18 -13.55 -7.30
CA VAL A 385 33.79 -14.04 -7.20
C VAL A 385 33.18 -13.60 -5.88
N LEU A 386 33.90 -13.77 -4.77
CA LEU A 386 33.40 -13.34 -3.45
C LEU A 386 33.20 -11.83 -3.38
N LEU A 387 34.10 -11.02 -3.96
CA LEU A 387 33.98 -9.59 -4.01
C LEU A 387 32.70 -9.15 -4.78
N CYS A 388 32.46 -9.71 -5.97
CA CYS A 388 31.25 -9.44 -6.74
C CYS A 388 29.98 -9.86 -5.98
N MET A 389 30.01 -11.03 -5.36
CA MET A 389 28.85 -11.54 -4.63
C MET A 389 28.60 -10.80 -3.31
N ALA A 390 29.64 -10.32 -2.63
CA ALA A 390 29.51 -9.45 -1.47
C ALA A 390 28.79 -8.14 -1.84
N PHE A 391 29.18 -7.50 -2.96
CA PHE A 391 28.47 -6.32 -3.46
C PHE A 391 26.99 -6.64 -3.74
N VAL A 392 26.70 -7.72 -4.45
CA VAL A 392 25.32 -8.14 -4.76
C VAL A 392 24.53 -8.41 -3.48
N ALA A 393 25.14 -9.08 -2.50
CA ALA A 393 24.48 -9.37 -1.22
C ALA A 393 24.11 -8.09 -0.46
N VAL A 394 25.05 -7.14 -0.33
CA VAL A 394 24.79 -5.83 0.31
C VAL A 394 23.74 -5.04 -0.47
N ALA A 395 23.84 -5.00 -1.79
CA ALA A 395 22.91 -4.29 -2.66
C ALA A 395 21.48 -4.85 -2.59
N ASN A 396 21.31 -6.15 -2.36
CA ASN A 396 20.01 -6.76 -2.15
C ASN A 396 19.30 -6.24 -0.89
N PHE A 397 20.01 -5.79 0.15
CA PHE A 397 19.42 -5.17 1.35
C PHE A 397 19.01 -3.71 1.14
N THR A 398 19.44 -3.07 0.06
CA THR A 398 19.01 -1.70 -0.26
C THR A 398 17.69 -1.66 -1.04
N GLN A 399 17.13 -2.80 -1.42
CA GLN A 399 15.92 -2.90 -2.22
C GLN A 399 14.68 -2.70 -1.33
N PRO A 400 13.77 -1.77 -1.68
CA PRO A 400 12.57 -1.50 -0.90
C PRO A 400 11.50 -2.58 -1.06
N ASN A 401 11.58 -3.40 -2.13
CA ASN A 401 10.63 -4.46 -2.41
C ASN A 401 11.35 -5.78 -2.69
N PHE A 402 11.08 -6.79 -1.86
CA PHE A 402 11.70 -8.11 -1.97
C PHE A 402 11.31 -8.85 -3.25
N GLU A 403 10.06 -8.76 -3.70
CA GLU A 403 9.57 -9.48 -4.87
C GLU A 403 10.28 -9.03 -6.14
N LEU A 404 10.41 -7.70 -6.34
CA LEU A 404 11.17 -7.18 -7.47
C LEU A 404 12.64 -7.56 -7.38
N GLY A 405 13.21 -7.62 -6.19
CA GLY A 405 14.56 -8.10 -5.95
C GLY A 405 14.77 -9.55 -6.40
N TYR A 406 13.85 -10.45 -6.05
CA TYR A 406 13.89 -11.85 -6.51
C TYR A 406 13.64 -11.96 -8.01
N ALA A 407 12.77 -11.16 -8.60
CA ALA A 407 12.59 -11.13 -10.05
C ALA A 407 13.91 -10.80 -10.77
N PHE A 408 14.64 -9.77 -10.34
CA PHE A 408 15.94 -9.41 -10.89
C PHE A 408 17.00 -10.49 -10.65
N LYS A 409 16.96 -11.14 -9.50
CA LYS A 409 17.85 -12.28 -9.23
C LYS A 409 17.62 -13.43 -10.22
N LEU A 410 16.37 -13.82 -10.45
CA LEU A 410 16.05 -14.86 -11.43
C LEU A 410 16.52 -14.49 -12.83
N PHE A 411 16.38 -13.23 -13.24
CA PHE A 411 16.95 -12.76 -14.51
C PHE A 411 18.47 -12.75 -14.52
N ARG A 412 19.13 -12.40 -13.42
CA ARG A 412 20.59 -12.48 -13.29
C ARG A 412 21.08 -13.93 -13.44
N LEU A 413 20.42 -14.90 -12.80
CA LEU A 413 20.73 -16.32 -12.98
C LEU A 413 20.54 -16.78 -14.43
N LEU A 414 19.43 -16.36 -15.06
CA LEU A 414 19.16 -16.63 -16.47
C LEU A 414 20.25 -16.05 -17.37
N LEU A 415 20.66 -14.80 -17.14
CA LEU A 415 21.73 -14.14 -17.88
C LEU A 415 23.05 -14.89 -17.74
N LEU A 416 23.44 -15.31 -16.53
CA LEU A 416 24.66 -16.09 -16.28
C LEU A 416 24.66 -17.41 -17.07
N VAL A 417 23.54 -18.14 -17.04
CA VAL A 417 23.43 -19.43 -17.78
C VAL A 417 23.47 -19.17 -19.30
N LEU A 418 22.77 -18.18 -19.80
CA LEU A 418 22.77 -17.85 -21.22
C LEU A 418 24.14 -17.38 -21.72
N ILE A 419 24.88 -16.60 -20.93
CA ILE A 419 26.27 -16.21 -21.25
C ILE A 419 27.17 -17.42 -21.25
N ALA A 420 27.00 -18.36 -20.30
CA ALA A 420 27.81 -19.59 -20.29
C ALA A 420 27.64 -20.44 -21.55
N LEU A 421 26.40 -20.46 -22.14
CA LEU A 421 26.04 -21.25 -23.31
C LEU A 421 26.29 -20.52 -24.64
N LEU A 422 25.94 -19.23 -24.73
CA LEU A 422 25.86 -18.46 -25.97
C LEU A 422 26.80 -17.25 -26.00
N ASP A 423 27.60 -17.08 -24.94
CA ASP A 423 28.56 -15.99 -24.81
C ASP A 423 27.89 -14.61 -24.84
N GLY A 424 28.44 -13.62 -25.57
CA GLY A 424 27.88 -12.27 -25.70
C GLY A 424 26.44 -12.25 -26.26
N TRP A 425 26.11 -13.21 -27.15
CA TRP A 425 24.73 -13.36 -27.64
C TRP A 425 23.76 -13.78 -26.53
N GLY A 426 24.25 -14.53 -25.52
CA GLY A 426 23.45 -14.90 -24.35
C GLY A 426 23.04 -13.70 -23.50
N LEU A 427 23.89 -12.69 -23.35
CA LEU A 427 23.56 -11.42 -22.70
C LEU A 427 22.43 -10.68 -23.43
N LEU A 428 22.56 -10.53 -24.75
CA LEU A 428 21.55 -9.85 -25.57
C LEU A 428 20.20 -10.58 -25.53
N LEU A 429 20.22 -11.91 -25.66
CA LEU A 429 19.02 -12.74 -25.62
C LEU A 429 18.31 -12.64 -24.25
N GLY A 430 19.07 -12.74 -23.15
CA GLY A 430 18.51 -12.66 -21.81
C GLY A 430 17.89 -11.27 -21.51
N LEU A 431 18.56 -10.20 -21.92
CA LEU A 431 18.00 -8.84 -21.81
C LEU A 431 16.74 -8.66 -22.67
N ALA A 432 16.72 -9.24 -23.88
CA ALA A 432 15.54 -9.22 -24.73
C ALA A 432 14.35 -9.96 -24.08
N ILE A 433 14.59 -11.16 -23.50
CA ILE A 433 13.55 -11.92 -22.78
C ILE A 433 13.01 -11.09 -21.63
N MET A 434 13.88 -10.47 -20.82
CA MET A 434 13.47 -9.63 -19.71
C MET A 434 12.60 -8.44 -20.19
N LEU A 435 13.04 -7.75 -21.26
CA LEU A 435 12.30 -6.62 -21.82
C LEU A 435 10.93 -7.04 -22.36
N VAL A 436 10.85 -8.17 -23.07
CA VAL A 436 9.59 -8.73 -23.56
C VAL A 436 8.65 -9.04 -22.40
N LEU A 437 9.15 -9.67 -21.31
CA LEU A 437 8.34 -9.96 -20.14
C LEU A 437 7.87 -8.67 -19.44
N LEU A 438 8.72 -7.66 -19.30
CA LEU A 438 8.32 -6.35 -18.77
C LEU A 438 7.21 -5.68 -19.58
N VAL A 439 7.35 -5.66 -20.92
CA VAL A 439 6.36 -5.04 -21.82
C VAL A 439 5.05 -5.81 -21.83
N THR A 440 5.10 -7.14 -21.74
CA THR A 440 3.91 -7.99 -21.78
C THR A 440 3.25 -8.19 -20.42
N THR A 441 3.86 -7.72 -19.32
CA THR A 441 3.27 -7.79 -17.98
C THR A 441 1.97 -6.99 -17.93
N ARG A 442 0.89 -7.67 -17.56
CA ARG A 442 -0.43 -7.08 -17.40
C ARG A 442 -0.73 -6.89 -15.91
N THR A 443 -1.04 -5.65 -15.52
CA THR A 443 -1.55 -5.37 -14.19
C THR A 443 -3.02 -5.80 -14.07
N PRO A 444 -3.50 -6.15 -12.88
CA PRO A 444 -4.87 -6.64 -12.68
C PRO A 444 -5.94 -5.72 -13.29
N VAL A 445 -5.81 -4.43 -13.08
CA VAL A 445 -6.76 -3.43 -13.61
C VAL A 445 -6.41 -2.94 -15.02
N GLY A 446 -5.41 -3.58 -15.71
CA GLY A 446 -5.06 -3.33 -17.11
C GLY A 446 -4.39 -1.98 -17.37
N HIS A 447 -3.68 -1.46 -16.39
CA HIS A 447 -2.78 -0.33 -16.53
C HIS A 447 -1.45 -0.79 -17.14
N ASN A 448 -0.74 0.12 -17.82
CA ASN A 448 0.52 -0.25 -18.46
C ASN A 448 1.62 -0.36 -17.39
N TYR A 449 2.25 -1.53 -17.26
CA TYR A 449 3.25 -1.82 -16.23
C TYR A 449 4.50 -0.94 -16.33
N LEU A 450 4.84 -0.48 -17.55
CA LEU A 450 5.96 0.42 -17.81
C LEU A 450 5.59 1.92 -17.76
N TYR A 451 4.40 2.27 -17.30
CA TYR A 451 4.09 3.68 -17.08
C TYR A 451 5.05 4.29 -16.05
N PRO A 452 5.64 5.47 -16.27
CA PRO A 452 5.36 6.49 -17.30
C PRO A 452 6.28 6.44 -18.53
N LEU A 453 6.98 5.36 -18.79
CA LEU A 453 7.76 5.20 -20.03
C LEU A 453 6.86 4.88 -21.22
N ILE A 454 5.84 4.04 -21.01
CA ILE A 454 4.87 3.62 -22.03
C ILE A 454 3.46 3.69 -21.45
N PRO A 455 2.58 4.62 -21.87
CA PRO A 455 2.87 5.77 -22.75
C PRO A 455 3.80 6.79 -22.07
N PHE A 456 4.62 7.49 -22.84
CA PHE A 456 5.60 8.43 -22.30
C PHE A 456 4.93 9.65 -21.65
N ASN A 457 5.25 9.88 -20.39
CA ASN A 457 4.84 11.06 -19.62
C ASN A 457 6.06 11.63 -18.88
N GLY A 458 6.64 12.69 -19.45
CA GLY A 458 7.87 13.29 -18.94
C GLY A 458 7.72 13.86 -17.51
N ASP A 459 6.58 14.48 -17.19
CA ASP A 459 6.33 15.02 -15.85
C ASP A 459 6.20 13.94 -14.79
N ALA A 460 5.50 12.86 -15.10
CA ALA A 460 5.38 11.71 -14.22
C ALA A 460 6.75 11.03 -14.03
N LEU A 461 7.53 10.87 -15.10
CA LEU A 461 8.90 10.32 -15.03
C LEU A 461 9.81 11.18 -14.17
N HIS A 462 9.74 12.51 -14.32
CA HIS A 462 10.52 13.43 -13.48
C HIS A 462 10.15 13.33 -12.00
N ARG A 463 8.86 13.24 -11.66
CA ARG A 463 8.39 13.04 -10.27
C ARG A 463 8.85 11.70 -9.69
N LEU A 464 8.97 10.69 -10.54
CA LEU A 464 9.42 9.37 -10.16
C LEU A 464 10.93 9.35 -9.84
N LEU A 465 11.75 10.03 -10.63
CA LEU A 465 13.20 10.07 -10.45
C LEU A 465 13.63 11.08 -9.37
N LEU A 466 12.96 12.23 -9.31
CA LEU A 466 13.30 13.30 -8.40
C LEU A 466 12.10 13.67 -7.53
N ARG A 467 12.32 13.69 -6.22
CA ARG A 467 11.31 14.16 -5.28
C ARG A 467 11.07 15.65 -5.43
N ARG A 468 9.84 16.05 -5.75
CA ARG A 468 9.43 17.47 -5.70
C ARG A 468 9.00 17.85 -4.28
N PRO A 469 9.27 19.10 -3.86
CA PRO A 469 8.68 19.65 -2.63
C PRO A 469 7.15 19.65 -2.76
N VAL A 470 6.46 19.47 -1.63
CA VAL A 470 5.01 19.60 -1.57
C VAL A 470 4.66 21.08 -1.75
N HIS A 471 4.15 21.44 -2.91
CA HIS A 471 3.63 22.77 -3.21
C HIS A 471 2.12 22.71 -3.40
N ARG A 472 1.46 23.88 -3.20
CA ARG A 472 -0.01 24.05 -3.27
C ARG A 472 -0.62 23.57 -4.60
N ASP A 473 0.17 23.51 -5.67
CA ASP A 473 -0.26 23.16 -7.03
C ASP A 473 -0.10 21.66 -7.34
N ASN A 474 0.29 20.84 -6.37
CA ASN A 474 0.60 19.41 -6.54
C ASN A 474 -0.23 18.49 -5.63
N CYS A 475 -1.29 19.03 -5.01
CA CYS A 475 -2.29 18.25 -4.27
C CYS A 475 -3.58 18.16 -5.06
#